data_b41365bb2f3892aed63aa84dd197670f
#
_entry.id   b41365bb2f3892aed63aa84dd197670f
#
_cell.length_a   1.000
_cell.length_b   1.000
_cell.length_c   1.000
_cell.angle_alpha   90.00
_cell.angle_beta   90.00
_cell.angle_gamma   90.00
#
_symmetry.space_group_name_H-M   'P 1'
#
loop_
_entity.id
_entity.type
_entity.pdbx_description
1 polymer ?
#
loop_
_entity_poly.entity_id
_entity_poly.type
_entity_poly.pdbx_seq_one_letter_code
_entity_poly.pdbx_strand_id
1 'polypeptide(L)'
;MVFNNILETIGKTPLIRLNSVVSHIPATVYAKIESFNPGLSAKDRIALHMIERAERLGQLKPGGTVVDATSGNTGFSLAMVCAIKGYKCVLTVTSKISEDKLNNLRAMGAEVILCPQDALPNDPRSYYRRAEQLAKEIPGACYINQNFNPDNADAHFLTTGPEIWEQTQGRISWLIGSASTGGTLCGSGRYLREQNPDLKVIAVDAYGSVLKKYHETGIYDENEIYSYRIEGTGKNIIPANVDFELIDRFVKVTDQDSALRAREIARKEGMLVGYSSGAALQCLEQIKGAI
;
A
#
# COMPACT_ATOMS: atom_id res chain seq x y z
N MET A 1 1.40 22.49 -18.49
CA MET A 1 2.41 22.31 -17.43
C MET A 1 3.47 21.36 -17.98
N VAL A 2 4.75 21.66 -17.84
CA VAL A 2 5.87 20.80 -18.30
C VAL A 2 6.62 20.34 -17.05
N PHE A 3 6.90 19.04 -16.95
CA PHE A 3 7.65 18.42 -15.86
C PHE A 3 9.04 18.03 -16.36
N ASN A 4 10.06 18.05 -15.49
CA ASN A 4 11.43 17.67 -15.83
C ASN A 4 11.60 16.14 -15.87
N ASN A 5 10.86 15.41 -15.06
CA ASN A 5 10.84 13.95 -15.05
C ASN A 5 9.52 13.42 -14.49
N ILE A 6 9.31 12.12 -14.61
CA ILE A 6 8.06 11.47 -14.24
C ILE A 6 7.77 11.53 -12.74
N LEU A 7 8.77 11.66 -11.87
CA LEU A 7 8.57 11.68 -10.40
C LEU A 7 7.83 12.95 -9.96
N GLU A 8 7.91 14.05 -10.70
CA GLU A 8 7.19 15.30 -10.41
C GLU A 8 5.68 15.18 -10.61
N THR A 9 5.20 14.10 -11.23
CA THR A 9 3.78 13.82 -11.43
C THR A 9 3.16 12.98 -10.30
N ILE A 10 3.97 12.55 -9.34
CA ILE A 10 3.50 11.75 -8.19
C ILE A 10 2.65 12.63 -7.27
N GLY A 11 1.52 12.09 -6.84
CA GLY A 11 0.58 12.79 -5.97
C GLY A 11 -0.44 13.63 -6.70
N LYS A 12 -1.14 14.50 -5.97
CA LYS A 12 -2.25 15.34 -6.46
C LYS A 12 -3.29 14.54 -7.26
N THR A 13 -3.52 13.31 -6.85
CA THR A 13 -4.43 12.40 -7.51
C THR A 13 -5.88 12.85 -7.32
N PRO A 14 -6.80 12.56 -8.26
CA PRO A 14 -8.18 12.98 -8.15
C PRO A 14 -8.94 12.23 -7.05
N LEU A 15 -9.91 12.93 -6.47
CA LEU A 15 -10.96 12.36 -5.63
C LEU A 15 -12.24 12.32 -6.46
N ILE A 16 -12.77 11.13 -6.72
CA ILE A 16 -13.95 10.93 -7.60
C ILE A 16 -15.15 10.54 -6.74
N ARG A 17 -16.26 11.24 -6.93
CA ARG A 17 -17.54 10.86 -6.32
C ARG A 17 -18.05 9.59 -7.00
N LEU A 18 -18.34 8.56 -6.20
CA LEU A 18 -19.04 7.37 -6.65
C LEU A 18 -20.55 7.64 -6.68
N ASN A 19 -21.25 7.09 -7.66
CA ASN A 19 -22.68 7.35 -7.88
C ASN A 19 -23.47 6.04 -7.93
N SER A 20 -23.30 5.28 -9.00
CA SER A 20 -24.14 4.12 -9.30
C SER A 20 -23.91 2.94 -8.36
N VAL A 21 -22.64 2.67 -7.98
CA VAL A 21 -22.30 1.53 -7.10
C VAL A 21 -22.70 1.74 -5.65
N VAL A 22 -22.97 2.99 -5.25
CA VAL A 22 -23.28 3.38 -3.86
C VAL A 22 -24.64 4.10 -3.74
N SER A 23 -25.47 4.07 -4.78
CA SER A 23 -26.75 4.81 -4.81
C SER A 23 -27.72 4.46 -3.67
N HIS A 24 -27.55 3.30 -3.06
CA HIS A 24 -28.35 2.81 -1.93
C HIS A 24 -27.73 3.15 -0.55
N ILE A 25 -26.58 3.83 -0.51
CA ILE A 25 -25.90 4.23 0.74
C ILE A 25 -26.29 5.67 1.05
N PRO A 26 -26.78 5.97 2.26
CA PRO A 26 -27.25 7.31 2.63
C PRO A 26 -26.09 8.27 2.98
N ALA A 27 -24.99 8.20 2.24
CA ALA A 27 -23.82 9.04 2.40
C ALA A 27 -23.19 9.40 1.06
N THR A 28 -22.46 10.50 1.01
CA THR A 28 -21.62 10.81 -0.16
C THR A 28 -20.30 10.04 -0.07
N VAL A 29 -20.04 9.20 -1.07
CA VAL A 29 -18.86 8.35 -1.14
C VAL A 29 -17.90 8.84 -2.20
N TYR A 30 -16.65 8.98 -1.83
CA TYR A 30 -15.55 9.35 -2.73
C TYR A 30 -14.50 8.26 -2.80
N ALA A 31 -13.89 8.11 -3.97
CA ALA A 31 -12.72 7.26 -4.18
C ALA A 31 -11.49 8.12 -4.49
N LYS A 32 -10.43 7.98 -3.72
CA LYS A 32 -9.11 8.57 -4.02
C LYS A 32 -8.41 7.69 -5.03
N ILE A 33 -8.23 8.18 -6.25
CA ILE A 33 -7.78 7.35 -7.39
C ILE A 33 -6.25 7.39 -7.51
N GLU A 34 -5.59 6.58 -6.73
CA GLU A 34 -4.13 6.50 -6.68
C GLU A 34 -3.48 5.86 -7.92
N SER A 35 -4.28 5.25 -8.81
CA SER A 35 -3.80 4.79 -10.12
C SER A 35 -3.46 5.91 -11.10
N PHE A 36 -3.73 7.18 -10.75
CA PHE A 36 -3.26 8.34 -11.50
C PHE A 36 -1.79 8.69 -11.20
N ASN A 37 -1.17 8.09 -10.19
CA ASN A 37 0.27 8.14 -10.07
C ASN A 37 0.94 7.40 -11.25
N PRO A 38 2.14 7.80 -11.68
CA PRO A 38 2.82 7.22 -12.86
C PRO A 38 3.11 5.72 -12.75
N GLY A 39 3.33 5.19 -11.54
CA GLY A 39 3.46 3.75 -11.23
C GLY A 39 2.13 3.09 -10.91
N LEU A 40 1.00 3.73 -11.21
CA LEU A 40 -0.36 3.25 -11.11
C LEU A 40 -0.80 2.86 -9.69
N SER A 41 -0.18 3.40 -8.66
CA SER A 41 -0.55 3.09 -7.27
C SER A 41 -0.10 4.14 -6.25
N ALA A 42 -0.65 4.06 -5.04
CA ALA A 42 -0.22 4.84 -3.88
C ALA A 42 1.24 4.59 -3.47
N LYS A 43 1.87 3.54 -3.99
CA LYS A 43 3.25 3.18 -3.63
C LYS A 43 4.30 4.10 -4.22
N ASP A 44 3.96 4.87 -5.25
CA ASP A 44 4.86 5.89 -5.80
C ASP A 44 5.23 6.93 -4.76
N ARG A 45 4.24 7.34 -3.95
CA ARG A 45 4.45 8.33 -2.88
C ARG A 45 5.46 7.84 -1.84
N ILE A 46 5.30 6.62 -1.36
CA ILE A 46 6.21 6.06 -0.35
C ILE A 46 7.58 5.75 -0.92
N ALA A 47 7.67 5.26 -2.16
CA ALA A 47 8.95 4.97 -2.80
C ALA A 47 9.79 6.24 -2.95
N LEU A 48 9.20 7.32 -3.46
CA LEU A 48 9.87 8.60 -3.58
C LEU A 48 10.28 9.15 -2.22
N HIS A 49 9.34 9.21 -1.28
CA HIS A 49 9.57 9.80 0.05
C HIS A 49 10.65 9.06 0.85
N MET A 50 10.60 7.71 0.90
CA MET A 50 11.58 6.91 1.64
C MET A 50 12.99 7.02 1.03
N ILE A 51 13.11 7.02 -0.30
CA ILE A 51 14.40 7.21 -0.97
C ILE A 51 14.95 8.61 -0.68
N GLU A 52 14.16 9.66 -0.85
CA GLU A 52 14.60 11.03 -0.55
C GLU A 52 14.92 11.24 0.93
N ARG A 53 14.23 10.57 1.82
CA ARG A 53 14.55 10.59 3.24
C ARG A 53 15.90 9.91 3.51
N ALA A 54 16.15 8.75 2.91
CA ALA A 54 17.42 8.04 3.01
C ALA A 54 18.60 8.87 2.46
N GLU A 55 18.38 9.61 1.35
CA GLU A 55 19.35 10.56 0.80
C GLU A 55 19.67 11.67 1.81
N ARG A 56 18.65 12.33 2.36
CA ARG A 56 18.81 13.42 3.33
C ARG A 56 19.53 12.98 4.60
N LEU A 57 19.32 11.72 5.03
CA LEU A 57 19.98 11.15 6.19
C LEU A 57 21.39 10.58 5.89
N GLY A 58 21.85 10.63 4.62
CA GLY A 58 23.12 10.08 4.20
C GLY A 58 23.20 8.54 4.23
N GLN A 59 22.05 7.86 4.38
CA GLN A 59 21.92 6.40 4.35
C GLN A 59 22.01 5.84 2.93
N LEU A 60 21.59 6.62 1.94
CA LEU A 60 21.70 6.30 0.52
C LEU A 60 22.57 7.35 -0.16
N LYS A 61 23.73 6.91 -0.70
CA LYS A 61 24.67 7.79 -1.42
C LYS A 61 24.41 7.74 -2.94
N PRO A 62 24.77 8.77 -3.70
CA PRO A 62 24.66 8.76 -5.17
C PRO A 62 25.27 7.49 -5.78
N GLY A 63 24.56 6.85 -6.69
CA GLY A 63 24.95 5.58 -7.31
C GLY A 63 24.84 4.33 -6.40
N GLY A 64 24.32 4.49 -5.18
CA GLY A 64 24.12 3.40 -4.22
C GLY A 64 23.06 2.39 -4.66
N THR A 65 22.82 1.41 -3.81
CA THR A 65 21.85 0.33 -4.07
C THR A 65 20.68 0.42 -3.11
N VAL A 66 19.47 0.40 -3.65
CA VAL A 66 18.21 0.30 -2.91
C VAL A 66 17.79 -1.16 -2.87
N VAL A 67 17.47 -1.68 -1.69
CA VAL A 67 17.00 -3.04 -1.48
C VAL A 67 15.63 -3.03 -0.81
N ASP A 68 14.67 -3.83 -1.28
CA ASP A 68 13.41 -4.07 -0.55
C ASP A 68 12.81 -5.44 -0.84
N ALA A 69 11.93 -5.88 0.06
CA ALA A 69 11.15 -7.11 -0.05
C ALA A 69 9.74 -6.78 -0.53
N THR A 70 9.44 -7.10 -1.80
CA THR A 70 8.12 -6.76 -2.36
C THR A 70 7.78 -7.56 -3.61
N SER A 71 6.58 -8.11 -3.67
CA SER A 71 6.05 -8.79 -4.87
C SER A 71 5.01 -7.94 -5.61
N GLY A 72 4.83 -6.70 -5.21
CA GLY A 72 3.73 -5.86 -5.69
C GLY A 72 4.16 -4.47 -6.15
N ASN A 73 3.22 -3.55 -6.05
CA ASN A 73 3.35 -2.18 -6.58
C ASN A 73 4.56 -1.40 -6.02
N THR A 74 4.98 -1.67 -4.78
CA THR A 74 6.17 -1.00 -4.20
C THR A 74 7.44 -1.28 -5.00
N GLY A 75 7.60 -2.52 -5.50
CA GLY A 75 8.77 -2.87 -6.32
C GLY A 75 8.81 -2.06 -7.61
N PHE A 76 7.66 -1.90 -8.27
CA PHE A 76 7.55 -1.08 -9.48
C PHE A 76 7.91 0.38 -9.19
N SER A 77 7.33 0.95 -8.12
CA SER A 77 7.59 2.33 -7.72
C SER A 77 9.05 2.56 -7.34
N LEU A 78 9.68 1.64 -6.60
CA LEU A 78 11.10 1.72 -6.25
C LEU A 78 11.98 1.64 -7.50
N ALA A 79 11.70 0.71 -8.43
CA ALA A 79 12.44 0.60 -9.67
C ALA A 79 12.35 1.89 -10.51
N MET A 80 11.16 2.49 -10.62
CA MET A 80 10.94 3.77 -11.29
C MET A 80 11.76 4.91 -10.65
N VAL A 81 11.70 5.06 -9.33
CA VAL A 81 12.45 6.11 -8.63
C VAL A 81 13.94 5.89 -8.77
N CYS A 82 14.43 4.65 -8.63
CA CYS A 82 15.84 4.30 -8.80
C CYS A 82 16.33 4.60 -10.21
N ALA A 83 15.57 4.26 -11.24
CA ALA A 83 15.92 4.53 -12.64
C ALA A 83 16.13 6.03 -12.90
N ILE A 84 15.26 6.89 -12.36
CA ILE A 84 15.35 8.35 -12.57
C ILE A 84 16.48 8.97 -11.71
N LYS A 85 16.68 8.48 -10.47
CA LYS A 85 17.68 9.03 -9.55
C LYS A 85 19.07 8.40 -9.70
N GLY A 86 19.24 7.40 -10.59
CA GLY A 86 20.53 6.76 -10.86
C GLY A 86 20.98 5.77 -9.77
N TYR A 87 20.05 5.11 -9.09
CA TYR A 87 20.32 4.06 -8.10
C TYR A 87 20.18 2.67 -8.71
N LYS A 88 20.93 1.72 -8.17
CA LYS A 88 20.66 0.30 -8.41
C LYS A 88 19.45 -0.12 -7.58
N CYS A 89 18.60 -0.97 -8.15
CA CYS A 89 17.41 -1.49 -7.48
C CYS A 89 17.49 -3.01 -7.38
N VAL A 90 17.48 -3.56 -6.17
CA VAL A 90 17.50 -5.00 -5.91
C VAL A 90 16.25 -5.38 -5.12
N LEU A 91 15.42 -6.23 -5.70
CA LEU A 91 14.13 -6.62 -5.13
C LEU A 91 14.08 -8.11 -4.87
N THR A 92 13.73 -8.49 -3.65
CA THR A 92 13.38 -9.87 -3.35
C THR A 92 11.88 -10.04 -3.48
N VAL A 93 11.45 -11.05 -4.22
CA VAL A 93 10.04 -11.32 -4.51
C VAL A 93 9.73 -12.80 -4.29
N THR A 94 8.48 -13.12 -3.99
CA THR A 94 8.08 -14.52 -3.91
C THR A 94 7.93 -15.13 -5.32
N SER A 95 8.20 -16.42 -5.46
CA SER A 95 8.03 -17.15 -6.74
C SER A 95 6.57 -17.20 -7.25
N LYS A 96 5.63 -16.65 -6.48
CA LYS A 96 4.22 -16.46 -6.86
C LYS A 96 4.01 -15.26 -7.81
N ILE A 97 5.01 -14.40 -7.97
CA ILE A 97 4.90 -13.24 -8.86
C ILE A 97 4.56 -13.67 -10.30
N SER A 98 3.67 -12.94 -10.97
CA SER A 98 3.36 -13.22 -12.36
C SER A 98 4.55 -12.87 -13.26
N GLU A 99 4.69 -13.57 -14.37
CA GLU A 99 5.75 -13.33 -15.35
C GLU A 99 5.72 -11.90 -15.88
N ASP A 100 4.53 -11.36 -16.17
CA ASP A 100 4.39 -9.98 -16.63
C ASP A 100 4.95 -8.97 -15.61
N LYS A 101 4.65 -9.14 -14.32
CA LYS A 101 5.20 -8.27 -13.27
C LYS A 101 6.71 -8.40 -13.16
N LEU A 102 7.22 -9.63 -13.23
CA LEU A 102 8.66 -9.89 -13.19
C LEU A 102 9.38 -9.21 -14.36
N ASN A 103 8.83 -9.33 -15.56
CA ASN A 103 9.38 -8.71 -16.77
C ASN A 103 9.31 -7.19 -16.71
N ASN A 104 8.23 -6.61 -16.17
CA ASN A 104 8.12 -5.16 -15.97
C ASN A 104 9.19 -4.63 -14.99
N LEU A 105 9.43 -5.31 -13.87
CA LEU A 105 10.48 -4.92 -12.93
C LEU A 105 11.87 -4.94 -13.58
N ARG A 106 12.17 -6.00 -14.34
CA ARG A 106 13.45 -6.14 -15.06
C ARG A 106 13.59 -5.09 -16.17
N ALA A 107 12.53 -4.78 -16.89
CA ALA A 107 12.53 -3.75 -17.94
C ALA A 107 12.84 -2.36 -17.37
N MET A 108 12.49 -2.11 -16.09
CA MET A 108 12.83 -0.88 -15.38
C MET A 108 14.24 -0.91 -14.74
N GLY A 109 15.04 -1.95 -15.02
CA GLY A 109 16.40 -2.08 -14.54
C GLY A 109 16.56 -2.67 -13.14
N ALA A 110 15.51 -3.21 -12.54
CA ALA A 110 15.62 -3.86 -11.25
C ALA A 110 16.24 -5.26 -11.37
N GLU A 111 17.17 -5.57 -10.48
CA GLU A 111 17.61 -6.92 -10.22
C GLU A 111 16.56 -7.61 -9.33
N VAL A 112 16.02 -8.73 -9.80
CA VAL A 112 14.93 -9.42 -9.09
C VAL A 112 15.39 -10.81 -8.66
N ILE A 113 15.31 -11.05 -7.35
CA ILE A 113 15.70 -12.31 -6.71
C ILE A 113 14.43 -13.04 -6.26
N LEU A 114 14.22 -14.22 -6.83
CA LEU A 114 13.07 -15.07 -6.52
C LEU A 114 13.32 -15.85 -5.22
N CYS A 115 12.35 -15.80 -4.30
CA CYS A 115 12.33 -16.52 -3.05
C CYS A 115 11.16 -17.51 -3.00
N PRO A 116 11.28 -18.64 -2.27
CA PRO A 116 10.20 -19.62 -2.16
C PRO A 116 8.92 -19.00 -1.58
N GLN A 117 7.77 -19.32 -2.20
CA GLN A 117 6.48 -18.81 -1.75
C GLN A 117 5.98 -19.43 -0.44
N ASP A 118 6.46 -20.62 -0.10
CA ASP A 118 6.11 -21.41 1.08
C ASP A 118 6.96 -21.07 2.30
N ALA A 119 7.98 -20.22 2.14
CA ALA A 119 8.83 -19.78 3.24
C ALA A 119 8.04 -18.85 4.19
N LEU A 120 7.95 -19.24 5.46
CA LEU A 120 7.36 -18.39 6.50
C LEU A 120 8.21 -17.13 6.73
N PRO A 121 7.66 -16.05 7.28
CA PRO A 121 8.38 -14.78 7.44
C PRO A 121 9.72 -14.87 8.17
N ASN A 122 9.85 -15.80 9.12
CA ASN A 122 11.08 -16.02 9.89
C ASN A 122 12.05 -17.02 9.25
N ASP A 123 11.66 -17.70 8.17
CA ASP A 123 12.55 -18.59 7.41
C ASP A 123 13.65 -17.77 6.74
N PRO A 124 14.94 -18.15 6.85
CA PRO A 124 16.04 -17.47 6.16
C PRO A 124 15.86 -17.35 4.63
N ARG A 125 15.08 -18.26 4.01
CA ARG A 125 14.76 -18.25 2.58
C ARG A 125 13.61 -17.30 2.23
N SER A 126 12.92 -16.73 3.24
CA SER A 126 11.82 -15.80 2.97
C SER A 126 12.34 -14.55 2.27
N TYR A 127 11.49 -13.96 1.43
CA TYR A 127 11.85 -12.74 0.71
C TYR A 127 12.15 -11.57 1.67
N TYR A 128 11.59 -11.54 2.88
CA TYR A 128 11.91 -10.56 3.91
C TYR A 128 13.34 -10.71 4.42
N ARG A 129 13.72 -11.94 4.84
CA ARG A 129 15.06 -12.22 5.38
C ARG A 129 16.13 -12.11 4.32
N ARG A 130 15.80 -12.52 3.07
CA ARG A 130 16.74 -12.38 1.96
C ARG A 130 17.03 -10.92 1.61
N ALA A 131 16.04 -10.03 1.64
CA ALA A 131 16.26 -8.60 1.46
C ALA A 131 17.16 -8.01 2.56
N GLU A 132 16.88 -8.35 3.82
CA GLU A 132 17.69 -7.91 4.95
C GLU A 132 19.15 -8.38 4.82
N GLN A 133 19.35 -9.62 4.40
CA GLN A 133 20.68 -10.20 4.19
C GLN A 133 21.43 -9.48 3.05
N LEU A 134 20.79 -9.28 1.90
CA LEU A 134 21.37 -8.58 0.76
C LEU A 134 21.78 -7.15 1.10
N ALA A 135 20.97 -6.45 1.89
CA ALA A 135 21.31 -5.11 2.34
C ALA A 135 22.59 -5.07 3.21
N LYS A 136 22.92 -6.18 3.91
CA LYS A 136 24.17 -6.33 4.66
C LYS A 136 25.33 -6.78 3.78
N GLU A 137 25.07 -7.61 2.77
CA GLU A 137 26.08 -8.17 1.85
C GLU A 137 26.56 -7.13 0.81
N ILE A 138 25.66 -6.25 0.34
CA ILE A 138 25.98 -5.26 -0.69
C ILE A 138 26.54 -3.99 -0.03
N PRO A 139 27.78 -3.60 -0.30
CA PRO A 139 28.38 -2.42 0.31
C PRO A 139 27.59 -1.14 -0.03
N GLY A 140 27.21 -0.40 1.00
CA GLY A 140 26.49 0.86 0.84
C GLY A 140 25.02 0.71 0.38
N ALA A 141 24.45 -0.49 0.49
CA ALA A 141 23.02 -0.69 0.21
C ALA A 141 22.14 -0.08 1.30
N CYS A 142 21.02 0.49 0.87
CA CYS A 142 19.96 1.00 1.72
C CYS A 142 18.77 0.04 1.67
N TYR A 143 18.42 -0.57 2.81
CA TYR A 143 17.22 -1.38 2.96
C TYR A 143 16.02 -0.46 3.27
N ILE A 144 15.11 -0.33 2.33
CA ILE A 144 13.92 0.54 2.46
C ILE A 144 12.97 0.04 3.53
N ASN A 145 12.76 -1.28 3.59
CA ASN A 145 11.96 -1.95 4.62
C ASN A 145 10.57 -1.35 4.81
N GLN A 146 9.79 -1.30 3.76
CA GLN A 146 8.47 -0.66 3.72
C GLN A 146 7.50 -1.06 4.85
N ASN A 147 7.69 -2.24 5.46
CA ASN A 147 6.82 -2.72 6.53
C ASN A 147 7.13 -2.10 7.90
N PHE A 148 8.38 -1.69 8.12
CA PHE A 148 8.86 -1.21 9.42
C PHE A 148 9.45 0.20 9.36
N ASN A 149 9.64 0.77 8.18
CA ASN A 149 10.12 2.13 8.00
C ASN A 149 8.98 3.14 8.23
N PRO A 150 9.06 4.02 9.24
CA PRO A 150 8.02 5.00 9.56
C PRO A 150 7.79 6.02 8.44
N ASP A 151 8.81 6.29 7.61
CA ASP A 151 8.71 7.19 6.47
C ASP A 151 7.63 6.74 5.45
N ASN A 152 7.20 5.48 5.49
CA ASN A 152 6.07 4.98 4.71
C ASN A 152 4.75 5.67 5.15
N ALA A 153 4.46 5.70 6.44
CA ALA A 153 3.27 6.38 6.95
C ALA A 153 3.40 7.90 6.81
N ASP A 154 4.60 8.44 7.04
CA ASP A 154 4.87 9.88 6.94
C ASP A 154 4.66 10.41 5.51
N ALA A 155 4.98 9.63 4.48
CA ALA A 155 4.67 10.01 3.09
C ALA A 155 3.18 10.32 2.89
N HIS A 156 2.30 9.52 3.46
CA HIS A 156 0.86 9.70 3.35
C HIS A 156 0.31 10.76 4.30
N PHE A 157 0.90 10.90 5.47
CA PHE A 157 0.61 12.00 6.40
C PHE A 157 0.89 13.37 5.76
N LEU A 158 2.01 13.48 5.05
CA LEU A 158 2.45 14.73 4.42
C LEU A 158 1.80 15.01 3.06
N THR A 159 1.18 14.01 2.42
CA THR A 159 0.64 14.18 1.06
C THR A 159 -0.81 13.75 0.93
N THR A 160 -1.12 12.47 1.08
CA THR A 160 -2.46 11.91 0.82
C THR A 160 -3.51 12.43 1.79
N GLY A 161 -3.18 12.52 3.07
CA GLY A 161 -4.07 13.09 4.10
C GLY A 161 -4.45 14.54 3.80
N PRO A 162 -3.50 15.46 3.60
CA PRO A 162 -3.78 16.84 3.20
C PRO A 162 -4.60 16.96 1.92
N GLU A 163 -4.27 16.17 0.88
CA GLU A 163 -5.04 16.17 -0.37
C GLU A 163 -6.50 15.78 -0.16
N ILE A 164 -6.75 14.71 0.62
CA ILE A 164 -8.13 14.29 0.93
C ILE A 164 -8.87 15.38 1.71
N TRP A 165 -8.22 15.98 2.71
CA TRP A 165 -8.82 17.06 3.51
C TRP A 165 -9.22 18.25 2.66
N GLU A 166 -8.33 18.73 1.81
CA GLU A 166 -8.59 19.84 0.90
C GLU A 166 -9.70 19.50 -0.10
N GLN A 167 -9.61 18.34 -0.77
CA GLN A 167 -10.57 17.90 -1.78
C GLN A 167 -11.98 17.68 -1.21
N THR A 168 -12.10 17.27 0.04
CA THR A 168 -13.39 17.14 0.74
C THR A 168 -13.84 18.43 1.39
N GLN A 169 -13.03 19.49 1.36
CA GLN A 169 -13.27 20.75 2.07
C GLN A 169 -13.52 20.52 3.58
N GLY A 170 -12.74 19.60 4.17
CA GLY A 170 -12.87 19.22 5.56
C GLY A 170 -14.10 18.37 5.91
N ARG A 171 -14.92 18.01 4.93
CA ARG A 171 -16.17 17.26 5.15
C ARG A 171 -15.96 15.76 4.94
N ILE A 172 -15.16 15.15 5.82
CA ILE A 172 -14.93 13.72 5.85
C ILE A 172 -15.22 13.18 7.24
N SER A 173 -16.02 12.13 7.32
CA SER A 173 -16.37 11.44 8.58
C SER A 173 -15.89 9.98 8.64
N TRP A 174 -15.61 9.37 7.49
CA TRP A 174 -15.15 7.98 7.40
C TRP A 174 -14.00 7.86 6.41
N LEU A 175 -12.91 7.20 6.82
CA LEU A 175 -11.82 6.78 5.95
C LEU A 175 -11.81 5.25 5.89
N ILE A 176 -12.00 4.68 4.70
CA ILE A 176 -11.95 3.24 4.47
C ILE A 176 -10.76 2.94 3.57
N GLY A 177 -9.89 2.03 3.97
CA GLY A 177 -8.73 1.66 3.16
C GLY A 177 -8.19 0.29 3.48
N SER A 178 -7.51 -0.31 2.51
CA SER A 178 -6.85 -1.60 2.69
C SER A 178 -5.69 -1.50 3.69
N ALA A 179 -5.67 -2.39 4.68
CA ALA A 179 -4.53 -2.58 5.55
C ALA A 179 -3.57 -3.62 4.95
N SER A 180 -2.32 -3.21 4.77
CA SER A 180 -1.22 -4.09 4.39
C SER A 180 0.02 -3.65 5.16
N THR A 181 0.90 -2.80 4.61
CA THR A 181 1.98 -2.19 5.39
C THR A 181 1.49 -1.20 6.45
N GLY A 182 0.27 -0.70 6.32
CA GLY A 182 -0.32 0.31 7.21
C GLY A 182 -0.15 1.75 6.70
N GLY A 183 0.91 2.05 5.98
CA GLY A 183 1.32 3.41 5.66
C GLY A 183 0.22 4.29 5.06
N THR A 184 -0.47 3.82 4.02
CA THR A 184 -1.51 4.63 3.35
C THR A 184 -2.67 4.95 4.29
N LEU A 185 -3.24 3.93 4.94
CA LEU A 185 -4.40 4.10 5.80
C LEU A 185 -4.03 4.89 7.08
N CYS A 186 -2.96 4.46 7.76
CA CYS A 186 -2.59 5.06 9.04
C CYS A 186 -1.96 6.45 8.87
N GLY A 187 -1.12 6.65 7.85
CA GLY A 187 -0.56 7.98 7.58
C GLY A 187 -1.63 9.01 7.23
N SER A 188 -2.53 8.67 6.28
CA SER A 188 -3.66 9.54 5.92
C SER A 188 -4.64 9.70 7.08
N GLY A 189 -4.96 8.61 7.78
CA GLY A 189 -5.90 8.61 8.91
C GLY A 189 -5.40 9.45 10.07
N ARG A 190 -4.09 9.39 10.41
CA ARG A 190 -3.47 10.22 11.44
C ARG A 190 -3.64 11.70 11.11
N TYR A 191 -3.28 12.14 9.91
CA TYR A 191 -3.48 13.53 9.49
C TYR A 191 -4.95 13.95 9.57
N LEU A 192 -5.85 13.14 9.02
CA LEU A 192 -7.28 13.46 8.98
C LEU A 192 -7.91 13.48 10.38
N ARG A 193 -7.47 12.63 11.32
CA ARG A 193 -7.92 12.62 12.71
C ARG A 193 -7.42 13.83 13.49
N GLU A 194 -6.24 14.34 13.20
CA GLU A 194 -5.76 15.62 13.74
C GLU A 194 -6.66 16.80 13.31
N GLN A 195 -7.23 16.74 12.11
CA GLN A 195 -8.15 17.77 11.60
C GLN A 195 -9.59 17.56 12.06
N ASN A 196 -10.03 16.30 12.19
CA ASN A 196 -11.37 15.91 12.65
C ASN A 196 -11.24 14.72 13.63
N PRO A 197 -11.27 14.98 14.95
CA PRO A 197 -11.14 13.92 15.97
C PRO A 197 -12.24 12.84 15.92
N ASP A 198 -13.40 13.15 15.34
CA ASP A 198 -14.52 12.23 15.22
C ASP A 198 -14.44 11.30 13.98
N LEU A 199 -13.40 11.48 13.13
CA LEU A 199 -13.18 10.65 11.97
C LEU A 199 -13.14 9.17 12.34
N LYS A 200 -13.86 8.32 11.61
CA LYS A 200 -13.78 6.86 11.75
C LYS A 200 -12.81 6.29 10.71
N VAL A 201 -11.86 5.51 11.17
CA VAL A 201 -10.85 4.85 10.33
C VAL A 201 -11.13 3.35 10.28
N ILE A 202 -11.49 2.84 9.10
CA ILE A 202 -11.86 1.44 8.89
C ILE A 202 -10.81 0.75 8.01
N ALA A 203 -10.22 -0.30 8.54
CA ALA A 203 -9.24 -1.12 7.85
C ALA A 203 -9.90 -2.30 7.14
N VAL A 204 -9.62 -2.45 5.86
CA VAL A 204 -10.02 -3.63 5.08
C VAL A 204 -8.91 -4.67 5.19
N ASP A 205 -9.27 -5.88 5.60
CA ASP A 205 -8.36 -7.01 5.74
C ASP A 205 -8.82 -8.20 4.89
N ALA A 206 -7.91 -9.10 4.58
CA ALA A 206 -8.20 -10.32 3.82
C ALA A 206 -8.37 -11.52 4.75
N TYR A 207 -9.18 -12.49 4.35
CA TYR A 207 -9.10 -13.83 4.92
C TYR A 207 -7.74 -14.43 4.55
N GLY A 208 -7.00 -14.95 5.53
CA GLY A 208 -5.60 -15.37 5.37
C GLY A 208 -4.58 -14.34 5.89
N SER A 209 -5.06 -13.23 6.47
CA SER A 209 -4.26 -12.20 7.12
C SER A 209 -4.43 -12.23 8.64
N VAL A 210 -3.37 -11.87 9.36
CA VAL A 210 -3.33 -11.85 10.83
C VAL A 210 -3.80 -10.53 11.45
N LEU A 211 -4.00 -9.46 10.66
CA LEU A 211 -4.13 -8.10 11.19
C LEU A 211 -5.39 -7.90 12.01
N LYS A 212 -6.55 -8.37 11.54
CA LYS A 212 -7.82 -8.24 12.27
C LYS A 212 -7.76 -8.93 13.62
N LYS A 213 -7.32 -10.20 13.64
CA LYS A 213 -7.23 -10.96 14.89
C LYS A 213 -6.27 -10.30 15.87
N TYR A 214 -5.13 -9.82 15.38
CA TYR A 214 -4.18 -9.10 16.22
C TYR A 214 -4.79 -7.81 16.80
N HIS A 215 -5.52 -7.04 16.02
CA HIS A 215 -6.24 -5.85 16.51
C HIS A 215 -7.24 -6.18 17.63
N GLU A 216 -7.99 -7.27 17.47
CA GLU A 216 -9.06 -7.65 18.43
C GLU A 216 -8.53 -8.31 19.69
N THR A 217 -7.36 -8.96 19.64
CA THR A 217 -6.89 -9.83 20.73
C THR A 217 -5.46 -9.55 21.21
N GLY A 218 -4.67 -8.79 20.46
CA GLY A 218 -3.22 -8.62 20.69
C GLY A 218 -2.39 -9.87 20.39
N ILE A 219 -3.01 -10.94 19.85
CA ILE A 219 -2.35 -12.23 19.62
C ILE A 219 -2.02 -12.40 18.12
N TYR A 220 -0.74 -12.62 17.82
CA TYR A 220 -0.32 -13.09 16.52
C TYR A 220 -0.61 -14.59 16.39
N ASP A 221 -1.48 -14.96 15.44
CA ASP A 221 -1.91 -16.35 15.24
C ASP A 221 -1.56 -16.83 13.83
N GLU A 222 -0.61 -17.75 13.74
CA GLU A 222 -0.18 -18.34 12.47
C GLU A 222 -1.29 -19.16 11.78
N ASN A 223 -2.31 -19.64 12.52
CA ASN A 223 -3.44 -20.35 11.93
C ASN A 223 -4.33 -19.43 11.06
N GLU A 224 -4.23 -18.12 11.21
CA GLU A 224 -4.88 -17.16 10.32
C GLU A 224 -4.20 -17.08 8.94
N ILE A 225 -2.98 -17.64 8.78
CA ILE A 225 -2.16 -17.48 7.57
C ILE A 225 -2.50 -18.58 6.56
N TYR A 226 -3.15 -18.19 5.48
CA TYR A 226 -3.37 -19.04 4.31
C TYR A 226 -3.42 -18.21 3.03
N SER A 227 -3.36 -18.88 1.88
CA SER A 227 -3.29 -18.20 0.58
C SER A 227 -4.59 -17.48 0.23
N TYR A 228 -4.47 -16.24 -0.22
CA TYR A 228 -5.55 -15.42 -0.79
C TYR A 228 -5.05 -14.66 -2.02
N ARG A 229 -5.96 -14.02 -2.77
CA ARG A 229 -5.68 -13.39 -4.07
C ARG A 229 -5.79 -11.87 -4.07
N ILE A 230 -6.29 -11.26 -3.01
CA ILE A 230 -6.39 -9.80 -2.91
C ILE A 230 -4.99 -9.23 -2.74
N GLU A 231 -4.41 -8.67 -3.79
CA GLU A 231 -3.12 -8.00 -3.70
C GLU A 231 -3.23 -6.65 -2.98
N GLY A 232 -2.23 -6.31 -2.19
CA GLY A 232 -2.17 -5.02 -1.48
C GLY A 232 -3.05 -4.94 -0.23
N THR A 233 -3.69 -6.03 0.18
CA THR A 233 -4.52 -6.13 1.39
C THR A 233 -4.06 -7.31 2.22
N GLY A 234 -4.06 -7.14 3.56
CA GLY A 234 -3.66 -8.19 4.49
C GLY A 234 -2.14 -8.39 4.61
N LYS A 235 -1.75 -9.10 5.67
CA LYS A 235 -0.35 -9.46 5.98
C LYS A 235 -0.28 -10.75 6.80
N ASN A 236 0.87 -11.42 6.67
CA ASN A 236 1.29 -12.56 7.51
C ASN A 236 2.37 -12.16 8.53
N ILE A 237 2.55 -10.89 8.75
CA ILE A 237 3.39 -10.27 9.79
C ILE A 237 2.62 -9.11 10.39
N ILE A 238 3.11 -8.55 11.50
CA ILE A 238 2.59 -7.30 12.07
C ILE A 238 3.53 -6.17 11.66
N PRO A 239 3.18 -5.34 10.66
CA PRO A 239 4.00 -4.21 10.25
C PRO A 239 3.97 -3.10 11.30
N ALA A 240 5.10 -2.41 11.48
CA ALA A 240 5.20 -1.30 12.44
C ALA A 240 4.38 -0.06 12.03
N ASN A 241 4.05 0.07 10.74
CA ASN A 241 3.25 1.19 10.24
C ASN A 241 1.73 1.00 10.39
N VAL A 242 1.27 -0.17 10.88
CA VAL A 242 -0.14 -0.35 11.25
C VAL A 242 -0.34 0.18 12.65
N ASP A 243 -0.99 1.32 12.74
CA ASP A 243 -1.41 1.94 13.99
C ASP A 243 -2.77 1.36 14.41
N PHE A 244 -2.73 0.37 15.30
CA PHE A 244 -3.93 -0.33 15.76
C PHE A 244 -4.81 0.51 16.68
N GLU A 245 -4.27 1.55 17.31
CA GLU A 245 -5.05 2.49 18.15
C GLU A 245 -5.81 3.50 17.30
N LEU A 246 -5.26 3.86 16.15
CA LEU A 246 -5.91 4.76 15.18
C LEU A 246 -7.11 4.09 14.50
N ILE A 247 -7.04 2.77 14.27
CA ILE A 247 -8.05 2.04 13.49
C ILE A 247 -9.22 1.64 14.39
N ASP A 248 -10.41 2.18 14.10
CA ASP A 248 -11.62 1.90 14.88
C ASP A 248 -12.14 0.46 14.64
N ARG A 249 -11.94 -0.10 13.43
CA ARG A 249 -12.46 -1.43 13.08
C ARG A 249 -11.70 -2.04 11.91
N PHE A 250 -11.47 -3.35 11.98
CA PHE A 250 -11.06 -4.20 10.85
C PHE A 250 -12.24 -4.99 10.29
N VAL A 251 -12.34 -5.02 8.96
CA VAL A 251 -13.38 -5.77 8.24
C VAL A 251 -12.70 -6.72 7.26
N LYS A 252 -12.91 -8.04 7.43
CA LYS A 252 -12.42 -9.04 6.48
C LYS A 252 -13.32 -9.14 5.25
N VAL A 253 -12.70 -9.25 4.09
CA VAL A 253 -13.36 -9.38 2.79
C VAL A 253 -12.82 -10.60 2.05
N THR A 254 -13.69 -11.34 1.34
CA THR A 254 -13.27 -12.48 0.54
C THR A 254 -12.68 -12.08 -0.81
N ASP A 255 -11.88 -12.97 -1.40
CA ASP A 255 -11.36 -12.79 -2.77
C ASP A 255 -12.49 -12.63 -3.79
N GLN A 256 -13.54 -13.44 -3.63
CA GLN A 256 -14.70 -13.43 -4.55
C GLN A 256 -15.44 -12.09 -4.49
N ASP A 257 -15.78 -11.61 -3.29
CA ASP A 257 -16.49 -10.33 -3.15
C ASP A 257 -15.64 -9.19 -3.69
N SER A 258 -14.35 -9.19 -3.40
CA SER A 258 -13.41 -8.19 -3.90
C SER A 258 -13.37 -8.13 -5.43
N ALA A 259 -13.32 -9.30 -6.07
CA ALA A 259 -13.33 -9.40 -7.53
C ALA A 259 -14.65 -8.95 -8.14
N LEU A 260 -15.78 -9.34 -7.53
CA LEU A 260 -17.12 -8.95 -7.99
C LEU A 260 -17.31 -7.44 -7.90
N ARG A 261 -16.92 -6.83 -6.76
CA ARG A 261 -17.03 -5.38 -6.57
C ARG A 261 -16.09 -4.60 -7.47
N ALA A 262 -14.87 -5.08 -7.75
CA ALA A 262 -13.98 -4.44 -8.72
C ALA A 262 -14.61 -4.41 -10.13
N ARG A 263 -15.24 -5.51 -10.55
CA ARG A 263 -15.99 -5.57 -11.83
C ARG A 263 -17.22 -4.66 -11.83
N GLU A 264 -17.91 -4.54 -10.71
CA GLU A 264 -19.07 -3.65 -10.56
C GLU A 264 -18.64 -2.18 -10.71
N ILE A 265 -17.53 -1.77 -10.07
CA ILE A 265 -16.94 -0.43 -10.25
C ILE A 265 -16.62 -0.18 -11.73
N ALA A 266 -15.98 -1.14 -12.40
CA ALA A 266 -15.66 -0.99 -13.82
C ALA A 266 -16.89 -0.80 -14.70
N ARG A 267 -17.96 -1.56 -14.46
CA ARG A 267 -19.19 -1.51 -15.27
C ARG A 267 -20.06 -0.29 -14.99
N LYS A 268 -20.11 0.17 -13.73
CA LYS A 268 -21.06 1.21 -13.31
C LYS A 268 -20.42 2.59 -13.17
N GLU A 269 -19.12 2.66 -12.89
CA GLU A 269 -18.37 3.91 -12.69
C GLU A 269 -17.32 4.15 -13.79
N GLY A 270 -17.10 3.19 -14.69
CA GLY A 270 -16.12 3.30 -15.78
C GLY A 270 -14.65 3.24 -15.34
N MET A 271 -14.38 2.75 -14.12
CA MET A 271 -13.03 2.72 -13.55
C MET A 271 -12.50 1.29 -13.47
N LEU A 272 -11.39 1.00 -14.16
CA LEU A 272 -10.65 -0.25 -13.97
C LEU A 272 -9.81 -0.14 -12.70
N VAL A 273 -10.13 -0.97 -11.71
CA VAL A 273 -9.49 -0.95 -10.39
C VAL A 273 -9.03 -2.35 -9.97
N GLY A 274 -8.06 -2.41 -9.06
CA GLY A 274 -7.58 -3.67 -8.48
C GLY A 274 -8.56 -4.28 -7.47
N TYR A 275 -8.31 -5.52 -7.07
CA TYR A 275 -9.13 -6.22 -6.07
C TYR A 275 -9.15 -5.51 -4.72
N SER A 276 -8.07 -4.83 -4.33
CA SER A 276 -8.06 -4.03 -3.09
C SER A 276 -9.08 -2.89 -3.10
N SER A 277 -9.35 -2.28 -4.25
CA SER A 277 -10.40 -1.27 -4.39
C SER A 277 -11.80 -1.91 -4.31
N GLY A 278 -11.98 -3.08 -4.92
CA GLY A 278 -13.20 -3.87 -4.76
C GLY A 278 -13.43 -4.29 -3.31
N ALA A 279 -12.36 -4.65 -2.59
CA ALA A 279 -12.42 -4.94 -1.16
C ALA A 279 -12.87 -3.74 -0.33
N ALA A 280 -12.41 -2.53 -0.67
CA ALA A 280 -12.84 -1.30 0.01
C ALA A 280 -14.34 -1.03 -0.22
N LEU A 281 -14.85 -1.22 -1.43
CA LEU A 281 -16.28 -1.10 -1.71
C LEU A 281 -17.10 -2.19 -0.99
N GLN A 282 -16.60 -3.43 -0.92
CA GLN A 282 -17.26 -4.50 -0.16
C GLN A 282 -17.26 -4.23 1.35
N CYS A 283 -16.18 -3.67 1.88
CA CYS A 283 -16.13 -3.23 3.27
C CYS A 283 -17.21 -2.17 3.55
N LEU A 284 -17.32 -1.16 2.70
CA LEU A 284 -18.37 -0.14 2.80
C LEU A 284 -19.77 -0.77 2.82
N GLU A 285 -20.02 -1.76 1.96
CA GLU A 285 -21.28 -2.49 1.91
C GLU A 285 -21.59 -3.22 3.23
N GLN A 286 -20.56 -3.85 3.84
CA GLN A 286 -20.71 -4.56 5.11
C GLN A 286 -20.99 -3.65 6.31
N ILE A 287 -20.54 -2.38 6.25
CA ILE A 287 -20.70 -1.43 7.37
C ILE A 287 -21.76 -0.36 7.12
N LYS A 288 -22.44 -0.37 5.97
CA LYS A 288 -23.39 0.68 5.56
C LYS A 288 -24.47 1.02 6.58
N GLY A 289 -24.84 0.07 7.43
CA GLY A 289 -25.81 0.29 8.49
C GLY A 289 -25.27 1.11 9.69
N ALA A 290 -23.98 1.41 9.70
CA ALA A 290 -23.33 2.24 10.73
C ALA A 290 -22.98 3.65 10.21
N ILE A 291 -23.22 3.94 8.92
CA ILE A 291 -22.87 5.19 8.23
C ILE A 291 -24.09 6.17 8.17
#